data_3c224145a9f6a5824f885bb7a6ba0d64
#
_entry.id   3c224145a9f6a5824f885bb7a6ba0d64
#
_cell.length_a   1.000
_cell.length_b   1.000
_cell.length_c   1.000
_cell.angle_alpha   90.00
_cell.angle_beta   90.00
_cell.angle_gamma   90.00
#
_symmetry.space_group_name_H-M   'P 1'
#
loop_
_entity.id
_entity.type
_entity.pdbx_description
1 polymer ?
#
loop_
_entity_poly.entity_id
_entity_poly.type
_entity_poly.pdbx_seq_one_letter_code
_entity_poly.pdbx_strand_id
1 'polypeptide(L)'
;MSRNRLHLTVAAVIYYQGRFLLVQERDKLSGREVLNQPAGHMEEDEDLLSAVCREVYEETGLTLLPSAWLGISQLKASNGHTYVRVNFLFEPDQLPAAFQPQDPDILALHWLDKSQLLAQKLPPRSQLVLDAIDLCLAGTRLPLSLIQPLC
;
A
#
# COMPACT_ATOMS: atom_id res chain seq x y z
N MET A 1 2.15 22.41 18.40
CA MET A 1 1.93 21.43 17.32
C MET A 1 2.55 20.09 17.71
N SER A 2 1.79 19.02 17.67
CA SER A 2 2.29 17.71 18.07
C SER A 2 2.87 16.96 16.87
N ARG A 3 4.16 16.57 16.93
CA ARG A 3 4.80 15.75 15.90
C ARG A 3 4.21 14.32 15.86
N ASN A 4 3.59 13.87 16.95
CA ASN A 4 2.96 12.55 17.02
C ASN A 4 1.72 12.43 16.14
N ARG A 5 1.24 13.54 15.60
CA ARG A 5 0.10 13.57 14.67
C ARG A 5 0.50 13.49 13.20
N LEU A 6 1.79 13.45 12.93
CA LEU A 6 2.31 13.31 11.56
C LEU A 6 2.87 11.90 11.41
N HIS A 7 2.34 11.18 10.42
CA HIS A 7 2.73 9.80 10.14
C HIS A 7 3.32 9.68 8.76
N LEU A 8 4.49 9.07 8.65
CA LEU A 8 5.08 8.70 7.38
C LEU A 8 4.85 7.21 7.12
N THR A 9 4.16 6.92 6.04
CA THR A 9 3.79 5.56 5.66
C THR A 9 4.24 5.25 4.23
N VAL A 10 4.33 3.96 3.93
CA VAL A 10 4.59 3.43 2.59
C VAL A 10 3.44 2.53 2.18
N ALA A 11 3.18 2.47 0.89
CA ALA A 11 2.13 1.62 0.35
C ALA A 11 2.58 0.98 -0.96
N ALA A 12 2.14 -0.24 -1.19
CA ALA A 12 2.49 -1.03 -2.37
C ALA A 12 1.28 -1.25 -3.26
N VAL A 13 1.31 -0.67 -4.45
CA VAL A 13 0.37 -1.03 -5.52
C VAL A 13 1.00 -2.22 -6.24
N ILE A 14 0.42 -3.40 -6.05
CA ILE A 14 0.88 -4.64 -6.68
C ILE A 14 -0.09 -4.95 -7.82
N TYR A 15 0.39 -4.77 -9.04
CA TYR A 15 -0.41 -4.87 -10.26
C TYR A 15 0.05 -6.07 -11.08
N TYR A 16 -0.87 -7.02 -11.31
CA TYR A 16 -0.56 -8.27 -11.99
C TYR A 16 -1.76 -8.73 -12.80
N GLN A 17 -1.55 -8.92 -14.09
CA GLN A 17 -2.59 -9.41 -15.00
C GLN A 17 -3.90 -8.61 -14.94
N GLY A 18 -3.78 -7.28 -14.86
CA GLY A 18 -4.93 -6.37 -14.87
C GLY A 18 -5.64 -6.21 -13.52
N ARG A 19 -5.11 -6.81 -12.45
CA ARG A 19 -5.71 -6.74 -11.12
C ARG A 19 -4.70 -6.27 -10.08
N PHE A 20 -5.24 -5.76 -8.98
CA PHE A 20 -4.48 -5.25 -7.85
C PHE A 20 -4.61 -6.20 -6.66
N LEU A 21 -3.50 -6.45 -5.98
CA LEU A 21 -3.51 -7.22 -4.74
C LEU A 21 -3.84 -6.29 -3.58
N LEU A 22 -4.96 -6.54 -2.93
CA LEU A 22 -5.43 -5.75 -1.79
C LEU A 22 -5.54 -6.63 -0.56
N VAL A 23 -5.29 -6.03 0.58
CA VAL A 23 -5.44 -6.68 1.88
C VAL A 23 -6.76 -6.28 2.52
N GLN A 24 -7.40 -7.25 3.17
CA GLN A 24 -8.57 -7.00 4.02
C GLN A 24 -8.08 -6.92 5.45
N GLU A 25 -8.36 -5.80 6.09
CA GLU A 25 -7.93 -5.54 7.45
C GLU A 25 -9.03 -4.80 8.23
N ARG A 26 -8.91 -4.79 9.56
CA ARG A 26 -9.81 -4.01 10.41
C ARG A 26 -9.18 -2.64 10.66
N ASP A 27 -9.89 -1.59 10.28
CA ASP A 27 -9.50 -0.23 10.61
C ASP A 27 -9.69 -0.02 12.11
N LYS A 28 -8.60 0.21 12.82
CA LYS A 28 -8.61 0.36 14.28
C LYS A 28 -9.37 1.59 14.75
N LEU A 29 -9.47 2.63 13.90
CA LEU A 29 -10.20 3.85 14.24
C LEU A 29 -11.72 3.66 14.18
N SER A 30 -12.21 3.01 13.14
CA SER A 30 -13.65 2.82 12.92
C SER A 30 -14.15 1.45 13.40
N GLY A 31 -13.27 0.49 13.58
CA GLY A 31 -13.60 -0.90 13.87
C GLY A 31 -14.15 -1.67 12.67
N ARG A 32 -14.18 -1.04 11.49
CA ARG A 32 -14.74 -1.63 10.27
C ARG A 32 -13.67 -2.38 9.49
N GLU A 33 -14.08 -3.45 8.81
CA GLU A 33 -13.21 -4.13 7.86
C GLU A 33 -13.17 -3.32 6.56
N VAL A 34 -11.96 -3.16 6.02
CA VAL A 34 -11.69 -2.33 4.84
C VAL A 34 -10.69 -3.03 3.94
N LEU A 35 -10.60 -2.56 2.70
CA LEU A 35 -9.58 -2.95 1.74
C LEU A 35 -8.52 -1.86 1.62
N ASN A 36 -7.27 -2.27 1.58
CA ASN A 36 -6.13 -1.35 1.48
C ASN A 36 -5.04 -1.97 0.60
N GLN A 37 -4.14 -1.15 0.08
CA GLN A 37 -2.87 -1.70 -0.40
C GLN A 37 -2.10 -2.25 0.81
N PRO A 38 -1.17 -3.20 0.59
CA PRO A 38 -0.17 -3.50 1.61
C PRO A 38 0.54 -2.20 1.99
N ALA A 39 0.50 -1.83 3.26
CA ALA A 39 0.96 -0.52 3.71
C ALA A 39 1.24 -0.50 5.20
N GLY A 40 2.09 0.43 5.63
CA GLY A 40 2.39 0.61 7.03
C GLY A 40 3.38 1.73 7.28
N HIS A 41 3.70 1.93 8.54
CA HIS A 41 4.65 2.96 8.96
C HIS A 41 6.09 2.57 8.61
N MET A 42 6.86 3.55 8.17
CA MET A 42 8.31 3.43 8.09
C MET A 42 8.86 3.31 9.52
N GLU A 43 9.78 2.39 9.73
CA GLU A 43 10.42 2.18 11.02
C GLU A 43 11.76 2.92 11.10
N GLU A 44 12.28 3.09 12.33
CA GLU A 44 13.60 3.66 12.54
C GLU A 44 14.66 2.84 11.79
N ASP A 45 15.66 3.54 11.29
CA ASP A 45 16.83 2.94 10.63
C ASP A 45 16.53 2.14 9.36
N GLU A 46 15.32 2.24 8.79
CA GLU A 46 15.06 1.67 7.49
C GLU A 46 14.81 2.77 6.45
N ASP A 47 15.15 2.51 5.20
CA ASP A 47 14.81 3.41 4.12
C ASP A 47 13.43 3.08 3.53
N LEU A 48 12.95 3.94 2.64
CA LEU A 48 11.60 3.79 2.07
C LEU A 48 11.44 2.49 1.28
N LEU A 49 12.45 2.10 0.50
CA LEU A 49 12.39 0.86 -0.29
C LEU A 49 12.35 -0.37 0.60
N SER A 50 13.18 -0.40 1.63
CA SER A 50 13.17 -1.50 2.61
C SER A 50 11.85 -1.57 3.35
N ALA A 51 11.29 -0.42 3.70
CA ALA A 51 10.01 -0.35 4.41
C ALA A 51 8.88 -0.95 3.57
N VAL A 52 8.77 -0.57 2.30
CA VAL A 52 7.68 -1.08 1.46
C VAL A 52 7.86 -2.57 1.16
N CYS A 53 9.08 -3.03 0.94
CA CYS A 53 9.34 -4.46 0.74
C CYS A 53 9.01 -5.27 1.99
N ARG A 54 9.33 -4.77 3.17
CA ARG A 54 8.97 -5.40 4.44
C ARG A 54 7.45 -5.49 4.60
N GLU A 55 6.73 -4.40 4.34
CA GLU A 55 5.27 -4.40 4.42
C GLU A 55 4.64 -5.39 3.43
N VAL A 56 5.16 -5.46 2.20
CA VAL A 56 4.69 -6.45 1.22
C VAL A 56 4.86 -7.86 1.76
N TYR A 57 6.02 -8.18 2.32
CA TYR A 57 6.26 -9.51 2.88
C TYR A 57 5.35 -9.81 4.07
N GLU A 58 5.25 -8.89 5.02
CA GLU A 58 4.43 -9.08 6.21
C GLU A 58 2.95 -9.26 5.88
N GLU A 59 2.44 -8.45 4.95
CA GLU A 59 1.02 -8.40 4.66
C GLU A 59 0.57 -9.34 3.55
N THR A 60 1.48 -9.86 2.74
CA THR A 60 1.12 -10.78 1.66
C THR A 60 1.91 -12.10 1.65
N GLY A 61 3.08 -12.13 2.25
CA GLY A 61 4.00 -13.26 2.17
C GLY A 61 4.86 -13.25 0.91
N LEU A 62 4.74 -12.22 0.08
CA LEU A 62 5.51 -12.10 -1.16
C LEU A 62 6.83 -11.39 -0.93
N THR A 63 7.88 -11.88 -1.60
CA THR A 63 9.17 -11.20 -1.68
C THR A 63 9.32 -10.63 -3.08
N LEU A 64 9.06 -9.33 -3.21
CA LEU A 64 9.05 -8.61 -4.47
C LEU A 64 9.88 -7.34 -4.37
N LEU A 65 10.31 -6.83 -5.51
CA LEU A 65 10.97 -5.52 -5.62
C LEU A 65 10.07 -4.57 -6.41
N PRO A 66 9.99 -3.28 -6.00
CA PRO A 66 9.22 -2.32 -6.77
C PRO A 66 9.92 -2.01 -8.09
N SER A 67 9.14 -1.73 -9.12
CA SER A 67 9.63 -1.32 -10.45
C SER A 67 9.63 0.19 -10.62
N ALA A 68 8.82 0.91 -9.85
CA ALA A 68 8.65 2.36 -9.93
C ALA A 68 8.00 2.86 -8.66
N TRP A 69 7.80 4.18 -8.56
CA TRP A 69 6.96 4.73 -7.52
C TRP A 69 5.90 5.66 -8.13
N LEU A 70 4.88 5.98 -7.36
CA LEU A 70 3.68 6.67 -7.83
C LEU A 70 3.49 8.03 -7.16
N GLY A 71 4.53 8.54 -6.50
CA GLY A 71 4.44 9.83 -5.83
C GLY A 71 3.93 9.72 -4.40
N ILE A 72 3.55 10.85 -3.85
CA ILE A 72 3.21 11.01 -2.44
C ILE A 72 1.76 11.46 -2.34
N SER A 73 1.02 10.81 -1.46
CA SER A 73 -0.36 11.17 -1.11
C SER A 73 -0.41 11.74 0.31
N GLN A 74 -1.38 12.57 0.58
CA GLN A 74 -1.56 13.18 1.89
C GLN A 74 -3.02 13.04 2.33
N LEU A 75 -3.23 12.71 3.59
CA LEU A 75 -4.57 12.54 4.16
C LEU A 75 -4.64 13.17 5.54
N LYS A 76 -5.62 14.03 5.74
CA LYS A 76 -6.04 14.48 7.06
C LYS A 76 -7.14 13.54 7.55
N ALA A 77 -6.83 12.69 8.50
CA ALA A 77 -7.79 11.72 9.01
C ALA A 77 -8.76 12.36 10.01
N SER A 78 -9.88 11.67 10.27
CA SER A 78 -10.93 12.15 11.19
C SER A 78 -10.44 12.31 12.63
N ASN A 79 -9.38 11.60 13.02
CA ASN A 79 -8.75 11.73 14.34
C ASN A 79 -7.85 12.97 14.46
N GLY A 80 -7.72 13.78 13.40
CA GLY A 80 -6.87 14.97 13.36
C GLY A 80 -5.42 14.69 12.97
N HIS A 81 -5.05 13.45 12.75
CA HIS A 81 -3.70 13.08 12.31
C HIS A 81 -3.53 13.29 10.82
N THR A 82 -2.32 13.66 10.39
CA THR A 82 -1.95 13.79 8.99
C THR A 82 -1.06 12.60 8.60
N TYR A 83 -1.44 11.93 7.50
CA TYR A 83 -0.68 10.83 6.96
C TYR A 83 -0.03 11.25 5.65
N VAL A 84 1.28 11.06 5.56
CA VAL A 84 2.05 11.23 4.32
C VAL A 84 2.40 9.83 3.84
N ARG A 85 1.93 9.48 2.66
CA ARG A 85 2.02 8.12 2.13
C ARG A 85 2.83 8.12 0.86
N VAL A 86 3.95 7.39 0.86
CA VAL A 86 4.79 7.19 -0.32
C VAL A 86 4.32 5.93 -1.02
N ASN A 87 3.87 6.06 -2.28
CA ASN A 87 3.28 4.96 -3.03
C ASN A 87 4.31 4.33 -3.96
N PHE A 88 4.44 3.01 -3.92
CA PHE A 88 5.33 2.23 -4.78
C PHE A 88 4.52 1.32 -5.69
N LEU A 89 5.07 1.03 -6.86
CA LEU A 89 4.46 0.14 -7.85
C LEU A 89 5.30 -1.12 -8.00
N PHE A 90 4.63 -2.27 -7.88
CA PHE A 90 5.19 -3.59 -8.08
C PHE A 90 4.48 -4.23 -9.27
N GLU A 91 5.23 -4.58 -10.29
CA GLU A 91 4.69 -5.21 -11.50
C GLU A 91 5.44 -6.53 -11.76
N PRO A 92 5.21 -7.56 -10.93
CA PRO A 92 5.91 -8.83 -11.11
C PRO A 92 5.51 -9.51 -12.42
N ASP A 93 6.48 -10.19 -13.05
CA ASP A 93 6.22 -10.99 -14.25
C ASP A 93 5.53 -12.30 -13.90
N GLN A 94 5.82 -12.83 -12.71
CA GLN A 94 5.23 -14.08 -12.23
C GLN A 94 5.19 -14.05 -10.70
N LEU A 95 4.31 -14.87 -10.15
CA LEU A 95 4.11 -15.01 -8.70
C LEU A 95 4.22 -16.48 -8.31
N PRO A 96 4.60 -16.78 -7.05
CA PRO A 96 4.54 -18.15 -6.56
C PRO A 96 3.10 -18.67 -6.59
N ALA A 97 2.94 -20.00 -6.71
CA ALA A 97 1.62 -20.62 -6.79
C ALA A 97 0.78 -20.38 -5.54
N ALA A 98 1.43 -20.21 -4.39
CA ALA A 98 0.76 -19.95 -3.11
C ALA A 98 1.57 -18.98 -2.27
N PHE A 99 0.88 -18.09 -1.59
CA PHE A 99 1.47 -17.14 -0.65
C PHE A 99 0.40 -16.71 0.35
N GLN A 100 0.81 -16.32 1.53
CA GLN A 100 -0.12 -15.94 2.58
C GLN A 100 0.50 -14.86 3.47
N PRO A 101 -0.34 -14.00 4.10
CA PRO A 101 0.14 -13.01 5.05
C PRO A 101 0.91 -13.64 6.19
N GLN A 102 1.96 -12.96 6.63
CA GLN A 102 2.69 -13.28 7.85
C GLN A 102 2.10 -12.56 9.07
N ASP A 103 1.48 -11.39 8.82
CA ASP A 103 0.82 -10.59 9.85
C ASP A 103 -0.58 -11.15 10.12
N PRO A 104 -0.89 -11.58 11.37
CA PRO A 104 -2.21 -12.13 11.70
C PRO A 104 -3.34 -11.10 11.64
N ASP A 105 -3.03 -9.80 11.59
CA ASP A 105 -4.03 -8.75 11.46
C ASP A 105 -4.60 -8.66 10.05
N ILE A 106 -3.96 -9.29 9.06
CA ILE A 106 -4.49 -9.38 7.70
C ILE A 106 -5.46 -10.53 7.62
N LEU A 107 -6.73 -10.21 7.33
CA LEU A 107 -7.83 -11.18 7.35
C LEU A 107 -7.94 -11.97 6.05
N ALA A 108 -7.64 -11.34 4.91
CA ALA A 108 -7.71 -11.98 3.59
C ALA A 108 -6.96 -11.15 2.55
N LEU A 109 -6.62 -11.79 1.44
CA LEU A 109 -6.06 -11.15 0.25
C LEU A 109 -7.06 -11.23 -0.88
N HIS A 110 -7.13 -10.16 -1.69
CA HIS A 110 -8.04 -10.07 -2.82
C HIS A 110 -7.30 -9.60 -4.07
N TRP A 111 -7.56 -10.24 -5.21
CA TRP A 111 -7.15 -9.75 -6.51
C TRP A 111 -8.35 -9.10 -7.18
N LEU A 112 -8.31 -7.78 -7.34
CA LEU A 112 -9.44 -7.00 -7.86
C LEU A 112 -8.94 -5.98 -8.89
N ASP A 113 -9.67 -5.84 -10.00
CA ASP A 113 -9.53 -4.67 -10.83
C ASP A 113 -10.30 -3.50 -10.19
N LYS A 114 -10.16 -2.30 -10.74
CA LYS A 114 -10.82 -1.13 -10.17
C LYS A 114 -12.34 -1.29 -10.09
N SER A 115 -12.94 -1.82 -11.14
CA SER A 115 -14.38 -2.05 -11.22
C SER A 115 -14.86 -3.02 -10.15
N GLN A 116 -14.12 -4.11 -9.95
CA GLN A 116 -14.41 -5.10 -8.90
C GLN A 116 -14.24 -4.50 -7.51
N LEU A 117 -13.22 -3.66 -7.30
CA LEU A 117 -13.02 -2.97 -6.03
C LEU A 117 -14.20 -2.07 -5.69
N LEU A 118 -14.67 -1.28 -6.65
CA LEU A 118 -15.81 -0.38 -6.44
C LEU A 118 -17.12 -1.13 -6.19
N ALA A 119 -17.22 -2.38 -6.64
CA ALA A 119 -18.41 -3.21 -6.44
C ALA A 119 -18.40 -4.01 -5.14
N GLN A 120 -17.29 -3.98 -4.39
CA GLN A 120 -17.19 -4.72 -3.12
C GLN A 120 -18.02 -4.09 -2.02
N LYS A 121 -18.51 -4.94 -1.09
CA LYS A 121 -19.14 -4.47 0.14
C LYS A 121 -18.14 -3.82 1.09
N LEU A 122 -16.90 -4.33 1.08
CA LEU A 122 -15.82 -3.79 1.87
C LEU A 122 -15.33 -2.49 1.22
N PRO A 123 -15.37 -1.37 1.93
CA PRO A 123 -14.91 -0.10 1.34
C PRO A 123 -13.38 -0.03 1.31
N PRO A 124 -12.81 0.76 0.38
CA PRO A 124 -11.41 1.16 0.51
C PRO A 124 -11.20 1.89 1.83
N ARG A 125 -10.05 1.69 2.44
CA ARG A 125 -9.72 2.33 3.73
C ARG A 125 -9.82 3.86 3.66
N SER A 126 -9.39 4.44 2.54
CA SER A 126 -9.49 5.86 2.27
C SER A 126 -9.45 6.11 0.76
N GLN A 127 -9.67 7.35 0.36
CA GLN A 127 -9.53 7.78 -1.03
C GLN A 127 -8.11 7.54 -1.57
N LEU A 128 -7.09 7.49 -0.70
CA LEU A 128 -5.70 7.24 -1.11
C LEU A 128 -5.54 5.90 -1.84
N VAL A 129 -6.34 4.90 -1.48
CA VAL A 129 -6.34 3.59 -2.14
C VAL A 129 -6.71 3.72 -3.62
N LEU A 130 -7.78 4.46 -3.91
CA LEU A 130 -8.25 4.67 -5.27
C LEU A 130 -7.32 5.59 -6.07
N ASP A 131 -6.79 6.63 -5.44
CA ASP A 131 -5.87 7.57 -6.08
C ASP A 131 -4.61 6.86 -6.58
N ALA A 132 -4.04 5.96 -5.78
CA ALA A 132 -2.86 5.19 -6.17
C ALA A 132 -3.15 4.26 -7.35
N ILE A 133 -4.31 3.60 -7.35
CA ILE A 133 -4.75 2.75 -8.46
C ILE A 133 -4.89 3.59 -9.73
N ASP A 134 -5.49 4.76 -9.63
CA ASP A 134 -5.70 5.65 -10.78
C ASP A 134 -4.37 6.12 -11.38
N LEU A 135 -3.37 6.41 -10.56
CA LEU A 135 -2.03 6.75 -11.06
C LEU A 135 -1.42 5.58 -11.83
N CYS A 136 -1.55 4.36 -11.32
CA CYS A 136 -1.07 3.17 -12.02
C CYS A 136 -1.76 3.01 -13.38
N LEU A 137 -3.08 3.11 -13.40
CA LEU A 137 -3.87 2.95 -14.63
C LEU A 137 -3.62 4.08 -15.64
N ALA A 138 -3.27 5.27 -15.18
CA ALA A 138 -2.89 6.39 -16.05
C ALA A 138 -1.50 6.22 -16.67
N GLY A 139 -0.76 5.19 -16.29
CA GLY A 139 0.57 4.93 -16.82
C GLY A 139 1.70 5.62 -16.06
N THR A 140 1.43 6.18 -14.90
CA THR A 140 2.47 6.84 -14.09
C THR A 140 3.53 5.83 -13.67
N ARG A 141 4.79 6.13 -13.96
CA ARG A 141 5.95 5.29 -13.62
C ARG A 141 7.12 6.19 -13.29
N LEU A 142 7.22 6.63 -12.03
CA LEU A 142 8.31 7.49 -11.60
C LEU A 142 9.57 6.66 -11.34
N PRO A 143 10.74 7.12 -11.76
CA PRO A 143 11.97 6.36 -11.56
C PRO A 143 12.36 6.30 -10.09
N LEU A 144 12.72 5.11 -9.64
CA LEU A 144 13.16 4.89 -8.24
C LEU A 144 14.44 5.67 -7.91
N SER A 145 15.23 6.03 -8.93
CA SER A 145 16.44 6.82 -8.74
C SER A 145 16.18 8.23 -8.19
N LEU A 146 14.94 8.71 -8.25
CA LEU A 146 14.54 9.98 -7.62
C LEU A 146 14.47 9.88 -6.10
N ILE A 147 14.42 8.67 -5.56
CA ILE A 147 14.45 8.45 -4.11
C ILE A 147 15.90 8.21 -3.73
N GLN A 148 16.51 9.19 -3.08
CA GLN A 148 17.92 9.11 -2.69
C GLN A 148 18.09 8.09 -1.56
N PRO A 149 19.21 7.35 -1.53
CA PRO A 149 19.44 6.39 -0.45
C PRO A 149 19.55 7.09 0.90
N LEU A 150 19.25 6.34 1.96
CA LEU A 150 19.43 6.81 3.33
C LEU A 150 20.91 7.09 3.59
N CYS A 151 21.21 8.28 4.05
CA CYS A 151 22.59 8.70 4.35
C CYS A 151 23.05 8.22 5.70
#